data_a2f2ba54ce12e16eec0e583221e0400a
#
_entry.id   a2f2ba54ce12e16eec0e583221e0400a
#
_cell.length_a   1.000
_cell.length_b   1.000
_cell.length_c   1.000
_cell.angle_alpha   90.00
_cell.angle_beta   90.00
_cell.angle_gamma   90.00
#
_symmetry.space_group_name_H-M   'P 1'
#
loop_
_entity.id
_entity.type
_entity.pdbx_description
1 polymer ?
#
loop_
_entity_poly.entity_id
_entity_poly.type
_entity_poly.pdbx_seq_one_letter_code
_entity_poly.pdbx_strand_id
1 'polypeptide(L)'
;MMADEATQPSAATNRFVRQSIADTTRRTYETGQRSFMSYCASMGVKAERASGVNAANWLAHLAEVEGKTSSTILNYKAAMRTWFLELQMNRANNPFDSVWVEKTLQGIQRDEAVKVREQEAKVADAPALTLDLLACFKPQLLPKLSSIAQRMSWAAVRLAVTGLLRPNEFLGAYRQEQRALRPSQVQYFSATNRALTVEGGEQPSYLLLHLYETKADQLGKNPPRRIDDAETVQSMWDWKWERQHLAHTTITQSKLFAWKNGEVSGAALMKSLNDAARAHHHPAGFKLRSFRRGGASTLMAAGASTQQIMKAGGWKSQSMVDRYADPASKVVADTLRRISSNSAAAAAAASRH
;
A
#
# COMPACT_ATOMS: atom_id res chain seq x y z
N MET A 1 -16.44 52.35 -14.91
CA MET A 1 -16.46 51.00 -14.29
C MET A 1 -15.81 50.05 -15.30
N MET A 2 -14.48 49.85 -15.19
CA MET A 2 -13.76 48.92 -16.05
C MET A 2 -14.11 47.51 -15.58
N ALA A 3 -14.66 46.70 -16.49
CA ALA A 3 -14.85 45.29 -16.23
C ALA A 3 -13.45 44.65 -16.08
N ASP A 4 -13.24 44.00 -14.93
CA ASP A 4 -12.07 43.18 -14.68
C ASP A 4 -12.04 42.07 -15.74
N GLU A 5 -11.20 42.21 -16.75
CA GLU A 5 -10.88 41.09 -17.65
C GLU A 5 -10.28 39.98 -16.78
N ALA A 6 -11.08 38.98 -16.48
CA ALA A 6 -10.64 37.79 -15.78
C ALA A 6 -9.48 37.15 -16.58
N THR A 7 -8.28 37.44 -16.16
CA THR A 7 -7.05 36.99 -16.81
C THR A 7 -7.04 35.45 -16.81
N GLN A 8 -7.17 34.82 -17.96
CA GLN A 8 -7.12 33.36 -18.06
C GLN A 8 -5.74 32.87 -17.61
N PRO A 9 -5.68 31.72 -16.90
CA PRO A 9 -4.42 31.15 -16.49
C PRO A 9 -3.48 30.91 -17.67
N SER A 10 -2.20 31.25 -17.53
CA SER A 10 -1.19 31.01 -18.54
C SER A 10 -1.05 29.53 -18.88
N ALA A 11 -0.47 29.22 -20.04
CA ALA A 11 -0.17 27.83 -20.41
C ALA A 11 0.72 27.13 -19.39
N ALA A 12 1.66 27.86 -18.75
CA ALA A 12 2.50 27.34 -17.67
C ALA A 12 1.69 27.04 -16.42
N THR A 13 0.77 27.95 -16.02
CA THR A 13 -0.14 27.73 -14.91
C THR A 13 -1.00 26.49 -15.13
N ASN A 14 -1.61 26.37 -16.29
CA ASN A 14 -2.42 25.22 -16.65
C ASN A 14 -1.62 23.90 -16.65
N ARG A 15 -0.36 23.91 -17.07
CA ARG A 15 0.55 22.76 -16.96
C ARG A 15 0.77 22.36 -15.52
N PHE A 16 1.11 23.31 -14.62
CA PHE A 16 1.34 23.02 -13.21
C PHE A 16 0.07 22.54 -12.48
N VAL A 17 -1.09 23.14 -12.79
CA VAL A 17 -2.38 22.66 -12.28
C VAL A 17 -2.63 21.21 -12.71
N ARG A 18 -2.37 20.86 -13.97
CA ARG A 18 -2.46 19.46 -14.44
C ARG A 18 -1.47 18.54 -13.73
N GLN A 19 -0.25 18.98 -13.48
CA GLN A 19 0.78 18.21 -12.76
C GLN A 19 0.51 18.09 -11.25
N SER A 20 -0.35 18.92 -10.67
CA SER A 20 -0.72 18.83 -9.26
C SER A 20 -1.48 17.56 -8.89
N ILE A 21 -2.05 16.88 -9.88
CA ILE A 21 -2.79 15.62 -9.71
C ILE A 21 -2.01 14.49 -10.37
N ALA A 22 -1.67 13.48 -9.59
CA ALA A 22 -0.98 12.29 -10.10
C ALA A 22 -1.81 11.57 -11.18
N ASP A 23 -1.17 11.02 -12.22
CA ASP A 23 -1.84 10.37 -13.35
C ASP A 23 -2.82 9.27 -12.96
N THR A 24 -2.50 8.51 -11.91
CA THR A 24 -3.42 7.49 -11.35
C THR A 24 -4.68 8.08 -10.75
N THR A 25 -4.57 9.23 -10.09
CA THR A 25 -5.71 9.97 -9.56
C THR A 25 -6.53 10.54 -10.70
N ARG A 26 -5.88 11.06 -11.75
CA ARG A 26 -6.54 11.57 -12.95
C ARG A 26 -7.39 10.50 -13.63
N ARG A 27 -6.87 9.28 -13.84
CA ARG A 27 -7.65 8.16 -14.41
C ARG A 27 -8.88 7.80 -13.57
N THR A 28 -8.74 7.86 -12.23
CA THR A 28 -9.88 7.65 -11.33
C THR A 28 -10.89 8.78 -11.47
N TYR A 29 -10.42 10.02 -11.60
CA TYR A 29 -11.26 11.20 -11.81
C TYR A 29 -12.02 11.13 -13.14
N GLU A 30 -11.37 10.75 -14.22
CA GLU A 30 -12.02 10.54 -15.54
C GLU A 30 -13.17 9.53 -15.46
N THR A 31 -13.03 8.49 -14.63
CA THR A 31 -14.11 7.52 -14.43
C THR A 31 -15.31 8.14 -13.71
N GLY A 32 -15.07 8.92 -12.64
CA GLY A 32 -16.14 9.66 -11.95
C GLY A 32 -16.80 10.70 -12.82
N GLN A 33 -16.01 11.43 -13.62
CA GLN A 33 -16.52 12.44 -14.57
C GLN A 33 -17.42 11.81 -15.62
N ARG A 34 -17.00 10.71 -16.26
CA ARG A 34 -17.82 9.98 -17.25
C ARG A 34 -19.13 9.48 -16.64
N SER A 35 -19.09 8.94 -15.41
CA SER A 35 -20.29 8.49 -14.69
C SER A 35 -21.25 9.64 -14.45
N PHE A 36 -20.78 10.79 -13.99
CA PHE A 36 -21.61 11.98 -13.77
C PHE A 36 -22.22 12.52 -15.06
N MET A 37 -21.41 12.64 -16.12
CA MET A 37 -21.89 13.11 -17.44
C MET A 37 -22.99 12.19 -18.00
N SER A 38 -22.80 10.87 -17.88
CA SER A 38 -23.81 9.87 -18.29
C SER A 38 -25.09 10.02 -17.49
N TYR A 39 -24.97 10.18 -16.17
CA TYR A 39 -26.14 10.40 -15.29
C TYR A 39 -26.88 11.71 -15.67
N CYS A 40 -26.17 12.82 -15.84
CA CYS A 40 -26.80 14.08 -16.24
C CYS A 40 -27.49 13.95 -17.60
N ALA A 41 -26.87 13.27 -18.56
CA ALA A 41 -27.47 13.02 -19.89
C ALA A 41 -28.78 12.21 -19.77
N SER A 42 -28.83 11.18 -18.91
CA SER A 42 -30.07 10.41 -18.69
C SER A 42 -31.20 11.24 -18.05
N MET A 43 -30.83 12.30 -17.32
CA MET A 43 -31.77 13.23 -16.69
C MET A 43 -32.10 14.45 -17.55
N GLY A 44 -31.57 14.53 -18.77
CA GLY A 44 -31.76 15.69 -19.67
C GLY A 44 -31.08 16.98 -19.18
N VAL A 45 -30.09 16.88 -18.30
CA VAL A 45 -29.36 18.02 -17.70
C VAL A 45 -27.98 18.11 -18.34
N LYS A 46 -27.55 19.33 -18.72
CA LYS A 46 -26.13 19.57 -19.08
C LYS A 46 -25.28 19.49 -17.82
N ALA A 47 -24.24 18.66 -17.82
CA ALA A 47 -23.39 18.42 -16.66
C ALA A 47 -22.78 19.72 -16.08
N GLU A 48 -22.39 20.67 -16.96
CA GLU A 48 -21.81 21.97 -16.59
C GLU A 48 -22.82 22.89 -15.89
N ARG A 49 -24.12 22.63 -16.02
CA ARG A 49 -25.21 23.38 -15.40
C ARG A 49 -25.91 22.63 -14.29
N ALA A 50 -25.34 21.51 -13.85
CA ALA A 50 -25.92 20.71 -12.79
C ALA A 50 -25.96 21.49 -11.47
N SER A 51 -27.08 21.39 -10.76
CA SER A 51 -27.26 21.97 -9.43
C SER A 51 -26.67 21.08 -8.32
N GLY A 52 -26.60 21.62 -7.09
CA GLY A 52 -26.23 20.80 -5.93
C GLY A 52 -27.20 19.67 -5.66
N VAL A 53 -28.48 19.80 -6.04
CA VAL A 53 -29.48 18.72 -5.95
C VAL A 53 -29.19 17.63 -6.98
N ASN A 54 -28.84 18.00 -8.25
CA ASN A 54 -28.45 17.01 -9.24
C ASN A 54 -27.21 16.23 -8.81
N ALA A 55 -26.22 16.91 -8.24
CA ALA A 55 -25.02 16.28 -7.68
C ALA A 55 -25.36 15.31 -6.53
N ALA A 56 -26.22 15.72 -5.60
CA ALA A 56 -26.65 14.89 -4.48
C ALA A 56 -27.43 13.64 -4.96
N ASN A 57 -28.35 13.82 -5.92
CA ASN A 57 -29.11 12.71 -6.50
C ASN A 57 -28.22 11.70 -7.22
N TRP A 58 -27.18 12.18 -7.94
CA TRP A 58 -26.20 11.27 -8.52
C TRP A 58 -25.42 10.48 -7.47
N LEU A 59 -25.01 11.09 -6.34
CA LEU A 59 -24.32 10.36 -5.27
C LEU A 59 -25.24 9.29 -4.65
N ALA A 60 -26.51 9.60 -4.46
CA ALA A 60 -27.50 8.63 -4.00
C ALA A 60 -27.68 7.47 -5.02
N HIS A 61 -27.77 7.79 -6.32
CA HIS A 61 -27.83 6.79 -7.39
C HIS A 61 -26.60 5.86 -7.38
N LEU A 62 -25.39 6.40 -7.18
CA LEU A 62 -24.18 5.60 -7.06
C LEU A 62 -24.23 4.61 -5.89
N ALA A 63 -24.82 5.02 -4.77
CA ALA A 63 -24.95 4.17 -3.58
C ALA A 63 -26.04 3.09 -3.75
N GLU A 64 -27.24 3.49 -4.18
CA GLU A 64 -28.44 2.65 -4.18
C GLU A 64 -28.54 1.77 -5.43
N VAL A 65 -28.22 2.32 -6.60
CA VAL A 65 -28.39 1.62 -7.88
C VAL A 65 -27.11 0.94 -8.32
N GLU A 66 -25.97 1.63 -8.24
CA GLU A 66 -24.68 1.06 -8.65
C GLU A 66 -23.96 0.29 -7.52
N GLY A 67 -24.44 0.34 -6.28
CA GLY A 67 -23.86 -0.36 -5.14
C GLY A 67 -22.41 0.09 -4.82
N LYS A 68 -22.06 1.36 -5.11
CA LYS A 68 -20.73 1.88 -4.83
C LYS A 68 -20.56 2.15 -3.34
N THR A 69 -19.36 1.85 -2.82
CA THR A 69 -19.01 2.18 -1.43
C THR A 69 -18.86 3.68 -1.23
N SER A 70 -19.09 4.16 0.00
CA SER A 70 -18.92 5.57 0.38
C SER A 70 -17.51 6.09 0.04
N SER A 71 -16.49 5.26 0.17
CA SER A 71 -15.09 5.59 -0.22
C SER A 71 -14.95 5.85 -1.73
N THR A 72 -15.62 5.06 -2.57
CA THR A 72 -15.64 5.28 -4.04
C THR A 72 -16.40 6.55 -4.38
N ILE A 73 -17.54 6.78 -3.73
CA ILE A 73 -18.39 7.96 -3.92
C ILE A 73 -17.64 9.24 -3.52
N LEU A 74 -16.89 9.22 -2.42
CA LEU A 74 -16.01 10.34 -2.02
C LEU A 74 -14.95 10.67 -3.07
N ASN A 75 -14.34 9.65 -3.69
CA ASN A 75 -13.38 9.86 -4.77
C ASN A 75 -14.05 10.47 -6.01
N TYR A 76 -15.25 10.04 -6.34
CA TYR A 76 -16.03 10.59 -7.46
C TYR A 76 -16.50 12.03 -7.17
N LYS A 77 -16.91 12.33 -5.95
CA LYS A 77 -17.17 13.72 -5.52
C LYS A 77 -15.93 14.60 -5.72
N ALA A 78 -14.76 14.13 -5.25
CA ALA A 78 -13.51 14.88 -5.39
C ALA A 78 -13.16 15.12 -6.87
N ALA A 79 -13.40 14.12 -7.74
CA ALA A 79 -13.21 14.24 -9.17
C ALA A 79 -14.07 15.34 -9.78
N MET A 80 -15.36 15.36 -9.45
CA MET A 80 -16.31 16.35 -9.96
C MET A 80 -16.06 17.74 -9.39
N ARG A 81 -15.73 17.82 -8.10
CA ARG A 81 -15.34 19.09 -7.49
C ARG A 81 -14.16 19.73 -8.21
N THR A 82 -13.13 18.93 -8.53
CA THR A 82 -11.95 19.38 -9.29
C THR A 82 -12.35 19.80 -10.70
N TRP A 83 -13.18 19.02 -11.39
CA TRP A 83 -13.64 19.33 -12.73
C TRP A 83 -14.40 20.68 -12.82
N PHE A 84 -15.30 20.95 -11.87
CA PHE A 84 -15.99 22.25 -11.81
C PHE A 84 -15.05 23.41 -11.52
N LEU A 85 -13.98 23.21 -10.72
CA LEU A 85 -12.94 24.22 -10.52
C LEU A 85 -12.12 24.46 -11.80
N GLU A 86 -11.84 23.43 -12.58
CA GLU A 86 -11.18 23.55 -13.90
C GLU A 86 -12.06 24.29 -14.93
N LEU A 87 -13.39 24.22 -14.80
CA LEU A 87 -14.34 25.05 -15.57
C LEU A 87 -14.45 26.49 -15.06
N GLN A 88 -13.51 26.93 -14.22
CA GLN A 88 -13.45 28.28 -13.64
C GLN A 88 -14.64 28.66 -12.72
N MET A 89 -15.38 27.67 -12.24
CA MET A 89 -16.37 27.92 -11.19
C MET A 89 -15.67 28.19 -9.85
N ASN A 90 -16.05 29.27 -9.17
CA ASN A 90 -15.56 29.52 -7.83
C ASN A 90 -16.16 28.49 -6.84
N ARG A 91 -15.55 28.36 -5.65
CA ARG A 91 -16.00 27.40 -4.62
C ARG A 91 -17.46 27.61 -4.21
N ALA A 92 -17.94 28.83 -4.17
CA ALA A 92 -19.30 29.17 -3.75
C ALA A 92 -20.35 28.63 -4.72
N ASN A 93 -20.01 28.49 -6.00
CA ASN A 93 -20.90 28.02 -7.05
C ASN A 93 -20.68 26.57 -7.46
N ASN A 94 -19.74 25.86 -6.81
CA ASN A 94 -19.49 24.46 -7.12
C ASN A 94 -20.62 23.58 -6.54
N PRO A 95 -21.38 22.86 -7.38
CA PRO A 95 -22.52 22.06 -6.91
C PRO A 95 -22.12 20.96 -5.94
N PHE A 96 -20.86 20.50 -5.99
CA PHE A 96 -20.32 19.48 -5.09
C PHE A 96 -19.87 20.01 -3.73
N ASP A 97 -19.92 21.31 -3.50
CA ASP A 97 -19.72 21.96 -2.20
C ASP A 97 -21.07 22.33 -1.52
N SER A 98 -22.21 21.91 -2.10
CA SER A 98 -23.54 22.20 -1.56
C SER A 98 -23.88 21.39 -0.30
N VAL A 99 -24.74 21.95 0.54
CA VAL A 99 -25.27 21.28 1.75
C VAL A 99 -25.98 19.95 1.42
N TRP A 100 -26.64 19.88 0.27
CA TRP A 100 -27.32 18.65 -0.18
C TRP A 100 -26.32 17.51 -0.39
N VAL A 101 -25.21 17.79 -1.05
CA VAL A 101 -24.12 16.81 -1.27
C VAL A 101 -23.50 16.36 0.05
N GLU A 102 -23.27 17.29 0.98
CA GLU A 102 -22.70 16.96 2.28
C GLU A 102 -23.63 16.03 3.10
N LYS A 103 -24.91 16.40 3.21
CA LYS A 103 -25.89 15.61 3.94
C LYS A 103 -26.14 14.23 3.31
N THR A 104 -26.20 14.16 1.98
CA THR A 104 -26.35 12.87 1.26
C THR A 104 -25.17 11.95 1.54
N LEU A 105 -23.94 12.47 1.50
CA LEU A 105 -22.75 11.66 1.84
C LEU A 105 -22.76 11.19 3.28
N GLN A 106 -23.16 12.03 4.24
CA GLN A 106 -23.28 11.62 5.64
C GLN A 106 -24.33 10.50 5.80
N GLY A 107 -25.44 10.59 5.09
CA GLY A 107 -26.48 9.55 5.04
C GLY A 107 -25.94 8.23 4.50
N ILE A 108 -25.28 8.26 3.33
CA ILE A 108 -24.66 7.09 2.70
C ILE A 108 -23.64 6.43 3.63
N GLN A 109 -22.77 7.23 4.30
CA GLN A 109 -21.77 6.69 5.24
C GLN A 109 -22.41 6.01 6.46
N ARG A 110 -23.51 6.56 6.98
CA ARG A 110 -24.25 5.95 8.10
C ARG A 110 -24.91 4.66 7.68
N ASP A 111 -25.57 4.64 6.53
CA ASP A 111 -26.19 3.45 5.98
C ASP A 111 -25.18 2.32 5.72
N GLU A 112 -24.04 2.67 5.11
CA GLU A 112 -22.94 1.72 4.90
C GLU A 112 -22.41 1.18 6.25
N ALA A 113 -22.27 2.03 7.27
CA ALA A 113 -21.81 1.59 8.59
C ALA A 113 -22.79 0.61 9.26
N VAL A 114 -24.10 0.78 9.07
CA VAL A 114 -25.10 -0.18 9.54
C VAL A 114 -24.97 -1.50 8.78
N LYS A 115 -24.92 -1.45 7.44
CA LYS A 115 -24.75 -2.64 6.60
C LYS A 115 -23.45 -3.42 6.91
N VAL A 116 -22.35 -2.70 7.20
CA VAL A 116 -21.09 -3.32 7.60
C VAL A 116 -21.23 -4.03 8.94
N ARG A 117 -21.84 -3.41 9.95
CA ARG A 117 -22.08 -4.07 11.26
C ARG A 117 -22.91 -5.34 11.14
N GLU A 118 -23.90 -5.34 10.28
CA GLU A 118 -24.73 -6.52 9.99
C GLU A 118 -23.96 -7.61 9.22
N GLN A 119 -22.94 -7.22 8.44
CA GLN A 119 -22.12 -8.11 7.62
C GLN A 119 -20.78 -8.51 8.27
N GLU A 120 -20.31 -7.83 9.32
CA GLU A 120 -19.02 -8.09 9.99
C GLU A 120 -18.87 -9.54 10.49
N ALA A 121 -19.97 -10.26 10.62
CA ALA A 121 -19.91 -11.70 10.83
C ALA A 121 -19.43 -12.52 9.62
N LYS A 122 -19.24 -11.94 8.42
CA LYS A 122 -19.01 -12.68 7.15
C LYS A 122 -17.76 -12.32 6.35
N VAL A 123 -17.08 -11.20 6.60
CA VAL A 123 -15.93 -10.81 5.77
C VAL A 123 -14.68 -10.63 6.62
N ALA A 124 -13.98 -11.72 6.87
CA ALA A 124 -12.64 -11.67 7.42
C ALA A 124 -11.73 -10.85 6.48
N ASP A 125 -11.12 -9.80 7.01
CA ASP A 125 -10.06 -9.05 6.33
C ASP A 125 -8.93 -10.01 5.93
N ALA A 126 -8.20 -9.69 4.85
CA ALA A 126 -7.07 -10.53 4.44
C ALA A 126 -6.10 -10.71 5.62
N PRO A 127 -5.69 -11.94 5.96
CA PRO A 127 -4.83 -12.20 7.11
C PRO A 127 -3.50 -11.47 6.98
N ALA A 128 -2.90 -11.10 8.12
CA ALA A 128 -1.57 -10.52 8.16
C ALA A 128 -0.51 -11.61 7.88
N LEU A 129 0.41 -11.37 6.94
CA LEU A 129 1.53 -12.27 6.66
C LEU A 129 2.73 -11.85 7.49
N THR A 130 2.82 -12.34 8.73
CA THR A 130 3.89 -11.99 9.68
C THR A 130 5.20 -12.72 9.36
N LEU A 131 6.31 -12.28 9.99
CA LEU A 131 7.60 -12.96 9.84
C LEU A 131 7.58 -14.39 10.41
N ASP A 132 6.84 -14.62 11.50
CA ASP A 132 6.66 -15.98 12.08
C ASP A 132 5.95 -16.92 11.11
N LEU A 133 4.90 -16.45 10.44
CA LEU A 133 4.23 -17.23 9.40
C LEU A 133 5.14 -17.49 8.21
N LEU A 134 5.96 -16.53 7.81
CA LEU A 134 6.94 -16.73 6.76
C LEU A 134 7.99 -17.78 7.16
N ALA A 135 8.47 -17.75 8.40
CA ALA A 135 9.38 -18.77 8.90
C ALA A 135 8.74 -20.17 8.87
N CYS A 136 7.46 -20.29 9.23
CA CYS A 136 6.69 -21.54 9.13
C CYS A 136 6.56 -22.02 7.67
N PHE A 137 6.30 -21.12 6.72
CA PHE A 137 6.10 -21.46 5.30
C PHE A 137 7.40 -21.63 4.50
N LYS A 138 8.55 -21.24 5.08
CA LYS A 138 9.85 -21.26 4.38
C LYS A 138 10.18 -22.61 3.72
N PRO A 139 10.03 -23.78 4.38
CA PRO A 139 10.40 -25.04 3.74
C PRO A 139 9.67 -25.33 2.44
N GLN A 140 8.44 -24.84 2.32
CA GLN A 140 7.62 -25.01 1.10
C GLN A 140 7.89 -23.92 0.06
N LEU A 141 8.09 -22.67 0.49
CA LEU A 141 8.32 -21.54 -0.40
C LEU A 141 9.76 -21.50 -0.92
N LEU A 142 10.71 -21.96 -0.12
CA LEU A 142 12.14 -22.01 -0.42
C LEU A 142 12.72 -23.40 -0.06
N PRO A 143 12.40 -24.45 -0.83
CA PRO A 143 12.98 -25.76 -0.62
C PRO A 143 14.51 -25.75 -0.84
N LYS A 144 15.23 -26.75 -0.33
CA LYS A 144 16.70 -26.86 -0.47
C LYS A 144 17.18 -26.78 -1.93
N LEU A 145 16.43 -27.35 -2.87
CA LEU A 145 16.69 -27.29 -4.31
C LEU A 145 15.81 -26.24 -5.00
N SER A 146 15.75 -25.04 -4.43
CA SER A 146 14.92 -23.97 -4.96
C SER A 146 15.45 -23.42 -6.29
N SER A 147 14.54 -23.12 -7.20
CA SER A 147 14.83 -22.42 -8.45
C SER A 147 15.19 -20.94 -8.19
N ILE A 148 15.86 -20.33 -9.16
CA ILE A 148 16.15 -18.88 -9.13
C ILE A 148 14.86 -18.06 -8.91
N ALA A 149 13.77 -18.44 -9.58
CA ALA A 149 12.48 -17.77 -9.43
C ALA A 149 11.92 -17.87 -7.99
N GLN A 150 12.12 -18.99 -7.31
CA GLN A 150 11.71 -19.17 -5.91
C GLN A 150 12.58 -18.34 -4.97
N ARG A 151 13.91 -18.28 -5.17
CA ARG A 151 14.82 -17.44 -4.37
C ARG A 151 14.53 -15.95 -4.56
N MET A 152 14.31 -15.52 -5.80
CA MET A 152 13.87 -14.15 -6.11
C MET A 152 12.54 -13.83 -5.42
N SER A 153 11.56 -14.73 -5.50
CA SER A 153 10.25 -14.58 -4.87
C SER A 153 10.36 -14.50 -3.35
N TRP A 154 11.21 -15.34 -2.76
CA TRP A 154 11.47 -15.32 -1.32
C TRP A 154 12.08 -13.99 -0.87
N ALA A 155 13.13 -13.52 -1.54
CA ALA A 155 13.73 -12.22 -1.25
C ALA A 155 12.71 -11.07 -1.36
N ALA A 156 11.86 -11.10 -2.40
CA ALA A 156 10.80 -10.12 -2.60
C ALA A 156 9.76 -10.13 -1.46
N VAL A 157 9.31 -11.31 -1.03
CA VAL A 157 8.34 -11.48 0.06
C VAL A 157 8.93 -10.99 1.39
N ARG A 158 10.15 -11.41 1.71
CA ARG A 158 10.85 -10.98 2.93
C ARG A 158 10.99 -9.45 2.98
N LEU A 159 11.50 -8.86 1.90
CA LEU A 159 11.65 -7.41 1.80
C LEU A 159 10.30 -6.68 1.86
N ALA A 160 9.25 -7.24 1.26
CA ALA A 160 7.92 -6.63 1.28
C ALA A 160 7.32 -6.57 2.69
N VAL A 161 7.52 -7.59 3.51
CA VAL A 161 7.06 -7.64 4.91
C VAL A 161 7.91 -6.72 5.78
N THR A 162 9.23 -6.88 5.81
CA THR A 162 10.14 -6.10 6.67
C THR A 162 10.21 -4.63 6.29
N GLY A 163 10.15 -4.33 4.99
CA GLY A 163 10.09 -2.98 4.45
C GLY A 163 8.70 -2.34 4.44
N LEU A 164 7.64 -3.06 4.89
CA LEU A 164 6.26 -2.59 4.84
C LEU A 164 5.88 -2.06 3.45
N LEU A 165 6.25 -2.78 2.39
CA LEU A 165 6.09 -2.30 1.01
C LEU A 165 4.65 -2.41 0.52
N ARG A 166 4.26 -1.48 -0.35
CA ARG A 166 3.03 -1.62 -1.15
C ARG A 166 3.29 -2.55 -2.35
N PRO A 167 2.26 -3.24 -2.85
CA PRO A 167 2.42 -4.16 -3.98
C PRO A 167 3.15 -3.55 -5.19
N ASN A 168 2.83 -2.33 -5.55
CA ASN A 168 3.44 -1.62 -6.68
C ASN A 168 4.87 -1.09 -6.40
N GLU A 169 5.35 -1.18 -5.16
CA GLU A 169 6.71 -0.80 -4.81
C GLU A 169 7.69 -1.96 -5.08
N PHE A 170 7.25 -3.22 -5.00
CA PHE A 170 8.11 -4.39 -5.23
C PHE A 170 7.69 -5.29 -6.40
N LEU A 171 6.42 -5.27 -6.81
CA LEU A 171 5.92 -5.99 -7.99
C LEU A 171 5.87 -5.06 -9.19
N GLY A 172 6.79 -5.24 -10.13
CA GLY A 172 6.91 -4.36 -11.29
C GLY A 172 5.74 -4.34 -12.28
N ALA A 173 4.85 -5.33 -12.22
CA ALA A 173 3.76 -5.51 -13.19
C ALA A 173 2.46 -4.76 -12.84
N TYR A 174 2.37 -4.07 -11.71
CA TYR A 174 1.12 -3.45 -11.27
C TYR A 174 0.99 -2.00 -11.74
N ARG A 175 0.50 -1.80 -12.97
CA ARG A 175 0.01 -0.52 -13.58
C ARG A 175 0.96 0.70 -13.58
N GLN A 176 2.11 0.66 -12.92
CA GLN A 176 3.10 1.75 -12.87
C GLN A 176 4.50 1.18 -12.81
N GLU A 177 5.04 0.83 -13.96
CA GLU A 177 6.41 0.31 -14.10
C GLU A 177 7.49 1.20 -13.48
N GLN A 178 7.23 2.49 -13.38
CA GLN A 178 8.17 3.49 -12.87
C GLN A 178 8.41 3.43 -11.35
N ARG A 179 7.54 2.76 -10.58
CA ARG A 179 7.62 2.69 -9.10
C ARG A 179 8.18 1.39 -8.55
N ALA A 180 8.43 0.40 -9.39
CA ALA A 180 9.06 -0.83 -8.96
C ALA A 180 10.50 -0.56 -8.50
N LEU A 181 10.88 -1.16 -7.38
CA LEU A 181 12.24 -1.06 -6.85
C LEU A 181 13.28 -1.42 -7.91
N ARG A 182 14.34 -0.62 -7.92
CA ARG A 182 15.55 -0.82 -8.75
C ARG A 182 16.71 -1.30 -7.88
N PRO A 183 17.69 -2.01 -8.42
CA PRO A 183 18.87 -2.45 -7.67
C PRO A 183 19.61 -1.31 -6.95
N SER A 184 19.71 -0.13 -7.58
CA SER A 184 20.35 1.06 -7.01
C SER A 184 19.65 1.63 -5.77
N GLN A 185 18.42 1.21 -5.49
CA GLN A 185 17.67 1.64 -4.32
C GLN A 185 17.93 0.79 -3.07
N VAL A 186 18.77 -0.25 -3.18
CA VAL A 186 19.14 -1.11 -2.05
C VAL A 186 20.65 -1.04 -1.84
N GLN A 187 21.05 -0.53 -0.69
CA GLN A 187 22.45 -0.44 -0.28
C GLN A 187 22.69 -1.37 0.91
N TYR A 188 23.83 -2.02 0.96
CA TYR A 188 24.20 -2.99 1.99
C TYR A 188 25.39 -2.49 2.79
N PHE A 189 25.36 -2.77 4.09
CA PHE A 189 26.34 -2.25 5.04
C PHE A 189 26.83 -3.32 6.00
N SER A 190 28.10 -3.22 6.39
CA SER A 190 28.69 -3.99 7.48
C SER A 190 28.20 -3.50 8.85
N ALA A 191 28.51 -4.24 9.90
CA ALA A 191 28.26 -3.81 11.30
C ALA A 191 28.98 -2.48 11.65
N THR A 192 30.05 -2.16 10.95
CA THR A 192 30.82 -0.91 11.12
C THR A 192 30.37 0.22 10.21
N ASN A 193 29.16 0.12 9.62
CA ASN A 193 28.57 1.09 8.69
C ASN A 193 29.37 1.32 7.38
N ARG A 194 30.21 0.38 6.98
CA ARG A 194 30.91 0.41 5.69
C ARG A 194 29.97 -0.11 4.60
N ALA A 195 29.82 0.61 3.49
CA ALA A 195 29.07 0.15 2.33
C ALA A 195 29.75 -1.07 1.69
N LEU A 196 28.96 -2.08 1.34
CA LEU A 196 29.45 -3.35 0.81
C LEU A 196 29.07 -3.56 -0.66
N THR A 197 30.02 -4.15 -1.39
CA THR A 197 29.82 -4.71 -2.73
C THR A 197 29.95 -6.23 -2.65
N VAL A 198 29.36 -6.94 -3.61
CA VAL A 198 29.39 -8.41 -3.62
C VAL A 198 30.82 -8.95 -3.78
N GLU A 199 31.65 -8.24 -4.54
CA GLU A 199 33.02 -8.61 -4.84
C GLU A 199 33.92 -8.60 -3.59
N GLY A 200 33.55 -7.85 -2.56
CA GLY A 200 34.29 -7.75 -1.30
C GLY A 200 34.21 -8.96 -0.37
N GLY A 201 33.34 -9.92 -0.65
CA GLY A 201 33.21 -11.18 0.11
C GLY A 201 32.65 -11.03 1.54
N GLU A 202 32.46 -9.81 2.05
CA GLU A 202 31.94 -9.55 3.37
C GLU A 202 30.42 -9.62 3.40
N GLN A 203 29.87 -10.24 4.46
CA GLN A 203 28.42 -10.36 4.65
C GLN A 203 27.82 -9.09 5.25
N PRO A 204 26.67 -8.62 4.74
CA PRO A 204 26.02 -7.43 5.28
C PRO A 204 25.34 -7.70 6.61
N SER A 205 25.39 -6.69 7.49
CA SER A 205 24.64 -6.69 8.76
C SER A 205 23.28 -6.04 8.64
N TYR A 206 23.12 -5.09 7.72
CA TYR A 206 21.86 -4.44 7.44
C TYR A 206 21.82 -3.90 6.01
N LEU A 207 20.63 -3.53 5.56
CA LEU A 207 20.46 -2.82 4.29
C LEU A 207 19.67 -1.51 4.48
N LEU A 208 19.92 -0.55 3.60
CA LEU A 208 19.13 0.66 3.44
C LEU A 208 18.30 0.56 2.17
N LEU A 209 16.99 0.79 2.31
CA LEU A 209 16.02 0.77 1.23
C LEU A 209 15.55 2.19 0.92
N HIS A 210 15.90 2.70 -0.24
CA HIS A 210 15.51 4.02 -0.74
C HIS A 210 14.21 3.90 -1.54
N LEU A 211 13.13 4.47 -1.02
CA LEU A 211 11.83 4.50 -1.70
C LEU A 211 11.60 5.89 -2.29
N TYR A 212 11.72 6.00 -3.61
CA TYR A 212 11.43 7.23 -4.34
C TYR A 212 9.98 7.23 -4.83
N GLU A 213 9.34 8.40 -4.85
CA GLU A 213 8.02 8.62 -5.43
C GLU A 213 6.92 7.66 -4.92
N THR A 214 6.90 7.40 -3.61
CA THR A 214 5.83 6.62 -3.02
C THR A 214 4.51 7.40 -3.03
N LYS A 215 3.37 6.71 -2.89
CA LYS A 215 2.05 7.38 -2.78
C LYS A 215 1.99 8.44 -1.66
N ALA A 216 2.76 8.24 -0.58
CA ALA A 216 2.80 9.14 0.57
C ALA A 216 3.90 10.22 0.47
N ASP A 217 4.88 9.99 -0.39
CA ASP A 217 6.04 10.85 -0.61
C ASP A 217 6.35 10.93 -2.10
N GLN A 218 5.62 11.76 -2.80
CA GLN A 218 5.78 11.94 -4.24
C GLN A 218 7.05 12.72 -4.61
N LEU A 219 7.69 13.37 -3.64
CA LEU A 219 8.91 14.15 -3.84
C LEU A 219 10.18 13.40 -3.42
N GLY A 220 10.05 12.15 -2.92
CA GLY A 220 11.18 11.33 -2.52
C GLY A 220 11.99 11.90 -1.36
N LYS A 221 11.35 12.64 -0.44
CA LYS A 221 12.02 13.32 0.69
C LYS A 221 12.15 12.46 1.94
N ASN A 222 11.50 11.29 1.98
CA ASN A 222 11.61 10.41 3.13
C ASN A 222 13.00 9.80 3.23
N PRO A 223 13.54 9.67 4.45
CA PRO A 223 14.80 8.98 4.65
C PRO A 223 14.69 7.50 4.24
N PRO A 224 15.83 6.87 3.88
CA PRO A 224 15.86 5.45 3.58
C PRO A 224 15.38 4.63 4.79
N ARG A 225 14.76 3.48 4.50
CA ARG A 225 14.37 2.52 5.55
C ARG A 225 15.53 1.60 5.83
N ARG A 226 15.91 1.51 7.10
CA ARG A 226 16.89 0.54 7.56
C ARG A 226 16.19 -0.78 7.87
N ILE A 227 16.76 -1.87 7.40
CA ILE A 227 16.29 -3.24 7.64
C ILE A 227 17.46 -4.04 8.21
N ASP A 228 17.30 -4.50 9.44
CA ASP A 228 18.28 -5.27 10.21
C ASP A 228 17.87 -6.75 10.35
N ASP A 229 16.71 -7.17 9.81
CA ASP A 229 16.28 -8.57 9.87
C ASP A 229 17.25 -9.46 9.09
N ALA A 230 18.00 -10.29 9.82
CA ALA A 230 19.12 -11.06 9.29
C ALA A 230 18.74 -11.92 8.09
N GLU A 231 17.57 -12.58 8.13
CA GLU A 231 17.13 -13.43 7.03
C GLU A 231 16.73 -12.61 5.79
N THR A 232 16.12 -11.44 5.98
CA THR A 232 15.82 -10.54 4.86
C THR A 232 17.12 -10.01 4.25
N VAL A 233 18.06 -9.57 5.08
CA VAL A 233 19.36 -9.07 4.64
C VAL A 233 20.10 -10.14 3.84
N GLN A 234 20.16 -11.38 4.36
CA GLN A 234 20.80 -12.50 3.67
C GLN A 234 20.10 -12.85 2.36
N SER A 235 18.79 -12.98 2.36
CA SER A 235 18.02 -13.32 1.14
C SER A 235 18.18 -12.26 0.05
N MET A 236 18.26 -10.99 0.43
CA MET A 236 18.47 -9.88 -0.49
C MET A 236 19.91 -9.83 -1.00
N TRP A 237 20.89 -10.20 -0.16
CA TRP A 237 22.30 -10.28 -0.55
C TRP A 237 22.55 -11.43 -1.52
N ASP A 238 22.00 -12.60 -1.25
CA ASP A 238 22.05 -13.77 -2.13
C ASP A 238 21.43 -13.44 -3.50
N TRP A 239 20.27 -12.76 -3.50
CA TRP A 239 19.62 -12.31 -4.72
C TRP A 239 20.48 -11.28 -5.49
N LYS A 240 21.15 -10.36 -4.81
CA LYS A 240 22.09 -9.41 -5.44
C LYS A 240 23.25 -10.16 -6.08
N TRP A 241 23.83 -11.13 -5.37
CA TRP A 241 24.92 -11.98 -5.87
C TRP A 241 24.49 -12.76 -7.12
N GLU A 242 23.35 -13.44 -7.07
CA GLU A 242 22.80 -14.15 -8.21
C GLU A 242 22.58 -13.23 -9.42
N ARG A 243 22.00 -12.07 -9.21
CA ARG A 243 21.82 -11.09 -10.30
C ARG A 243 23.12 -10.71 -10.98
N GLN A 244 24.19 -10.49 -10.24
CA GLN A 244 25.48 -10.12 -10.81
C GLN A 244 26.11 -11.28 -11.61
N HIS A 245 26.03 -12.50 -11.11
CA HIS A 245 26.61 -13.67 -11.77
C HIS A 245 25.78 -14.18 -12.95
N LEU A 246 24.49 -13.95 -12.95
CA LEU A 246 23.59 -14.28 -14.06
C LEU A 246 23.52 -13.17 -15.12
N ALA A 247 24.15 -12.02 -14.89
CA ALA A 247 24.08 -10.83 -15.77
C ALA A 247 24.66 -11.04 -17.17
N HIS A 248 25.42 -12.12 -17.41
CA HIS A 248 25.86 -12.47 -18.77
C HIS A 248 24.70 -12.86 -19.72
N THR A 249 23.47 -12.97 -19.22
CA THR A 249 22.28 -13.25 -20.01
C THR A 249 21.19 -12.22 -19.73
N THR A 250 21.19 -11.13 -20.45
CA THR A 250 20.08 -10.14 -20.63
C THR A 250 19.21 -9.90 -19.40
N ILE A 251 19.78 -9.33 -18.32
CA ILE A 251 18.98 -8.80 -17.21
C ILE A 251 18.62 -7.37 -17.58
N THR A 252 17.35 -7.07 -17.73
CA THR A 252 16.87 -5.69 -17.71
C THR A 252 17.22 -5.11 -16.34
N GLN A 253 18.19 -4.21 -16.29
CA GLN A 253 18.68 -3.56 -15.05
C GLN A 253 17.61 -2.68 -14.38
N SER A 254 16.42 -2.63 -14.95
CA SER A 254 15.40 -1.67 -14.55
C SER A 254 14.67 -2.04 -13.26
N LYS A 255 14.49 -3.33 -12.95
CA LYS A 255 13.69 -3.78 -11.79
C LYS A 255 14.50 -4.71 -10.87
N LEU A 256 14.31 -4.56 -9.56
CA LEU A 256 15.03 -5.36 -8.56
C LEU A 256 14.66 -6.85 -8.63
N PHE A 257 13.36 -7.15 -8.77
CA PHE A 257 12.84 -8.52 -8.79
C PHE A 257 12.40 -8.92 -10.21
N ALA A 258 13.37 -8.91 -11.11
CA ALA A 258 13.20 -9.40 -12.48
C ALA A 258 14.40 -10.26 -12.88
N TRP A 259 14.14 -11.31 -13.67
CA TRP A 259 15.16 -12.22 -14.20
C TRP A 259 14.75 -12.75 -15.57
N LYS A 260 15.61 -12.66 -16.57
CA LYS A 260 15.29 -12.92 -17.97
C LYS A 260 14.04 -12.12 -18.38
N ASN A 261 13.04 -12.78 -18.96
CA ASN A 261 11.77 -12.17 -19.35
C ASN A 261 10.70 -12.29 -18.26
N GLY A 262 11.07 -12.72 -17.04
CA GLY A 262 10.16 -12.97 -15.92
C GLY A 262 10.33 -11.97 -14.78
N GLU A 263 9.21 -11.60 -14.17
CA GLU A 263 9.12 -10.80 -12.96
C GLU A 263 8.39 -11.58 -11.88
N VAL A 264 8.55 -11.14 -10.62
CA VAL A 264 7.74 -11.72 -9.54
C VAL A 264 6.27 -11.40 -9.80
N SER A 265 5.51 -12.45 -10.10
CA SER A 265 4.06 -12.35 -10.31
C SER A 265 3.31 -12.31 -8.98
N GLY A 266 2.50 -11.26 -8.78
CA GLY A 266 1.63 -11.17 -7.61
C GLY A 266 0.64 -12.32 -7.50
N ALA A 267 0.11 -12.81 -8.62
CA ALA A 267 -0.81 -13.95 -8.63
C ALA A 267 -0.10 -15.26 -8.24
N ALA A 268 1.10 -15.50 -8.77
CA ALA A 268 1.90 -16.67 -8.42
C ALA A 268 2.31 -16.65 -6.94
N LEU A 269 2.74 -15.49 -6.41
CA LEU A 269 3.03 -15.33 -4.98
C LEU A 269 1.82 -15.63 -4.10
N MET A 270 0.66 -15.08 -4.45
CA MET A 270 -0.56 -15.33 -3.67
C MET A 270 -0.99 -16.78 -3.71
N LYS A 271 -0.84 -17.44 -4.87
CA LYS A 271 -1.10 -18.88 -5.00
C LYS A 271 -0.17 -19.66 -4.06
N SER A 272 1.14 -19.48 -4.17
CA SER A 272 2.13 -20.22 -3.37
C SER A 272 1.94 -20.00 -1.86
N LEU A 273 1.67 -18.76 -1.42
CA LEU A 273 1.43 -18.44 -0.02
C LEU A 273 0.14 -19.05 0.51
N ASN A 274 -0.93 -19.05 -0.27
CA ASN A 274 -2.19 -19.67 0.14
C ASN A 274 -2.12 -21.19 0.13
N ASP A 275 -1.32 -21.78 -0.78
CA ASP A 275 -1.04 -23.21 -0.77
C ASP A 275 -0.23 -23.61 0.47
N ALA A 276 0.80 -22.83 0.82
CA ALA A 276 1.58 -23.02 2.04
C ALA A 276 0.72 -22.89 3.30
N ALA A 277 -0.14 -21.89 3.36
CA ALA A 277 -1.07 -21.73 4.48
C ALA A 277 -1.96 -22.95 4.68
N ARG A 278 -2.56 -23.47 3.60
CA ARG A 278 -3.38 -24.68 3.66
C ARG A 278 -2.59 -25.90 4.13
N ALA A 279 -1.37 -26.09 3.61
CA ALA A 279 -0.50 -27.19 4.01
C ALA A 279 -0.10 -27.16 5.49
N HIS A 280 -0.01 -25.96 6.08
CA HIS A 280 0.29 -25.75 7.49
C HIS A 280 -0.94 -25.51 8.37
N HIS A 281 -2.15 -25.79 7.87
CA HIS A 281 -3.42 -25.61 8.59
C HIS A 281 -3.65 -24.18 9.11
N HIS A 282 -3.07 -23.18 8.42
CA HIS A 282 -3.34 -21.77 8.67
C HIS A 282 -4.48 -21.26 7.79
N PRO A 283 -5.23 -20.22 8.24
CA PRO A 283 -6.23 -19.57 7.39
C PRO A 283 -5.61 -19.07 6.08
N ALA A 284 -6.13 -19.56 4.96
CA ALA A 284 -5.81 -19.03 3.64
C ALA A 284 -6.57 -17.71 3.40
N GLY A 285 -6.30 -17.06 2.28
CA GLY A 285 -6.97 -15.79 1.94
C GLY A 285 -6.00 -14.60 1.94
N PHE A 286 -4.69 -14.87 1.95
CA PHE A 286 -3.67 -13.85 1.76
C PHE A 286 -3.90 -13.10 0.45
N LYS A 287 -3.74 -11.77 0.52
CA LYS A 287 -3.80 -10.82 -0.60
C LYS A 287 -2.52 -9.99 -0.59
N LEU A 288 -2.23 -9.28 -1.67
CA LEU A 288 -1.02 -8.46 -1.75
C LEU A 288 -0.89 -7.43 -0.60
N ARG A 289 -1.99 -6.98 -0.03
CA ARG A 289 -1.99 -6.13 1.17
C ARG A 289 -1.55 -6.85 2.46
N SER A 290 -1.56 -8.18 2.48
CA SER A 290 -1.15 -8.99 3.63
C SER A 290 0.31 -8.81 4.01
N PHE A 291 1.19 -8.49 3.06
CA PHE A 291 2.60 -8.20 3.32
C PHE A 291 2.77 -7.00 4.25
N ARG A 292 2.18 -5.87 3.84
CA ARG A 292 2.29 -4.61 4.60
C ARG A 292 1.58 -4.71 5.95
N ARG A 293 0.48 -5.45 6.00
CA ARG A 293 -0.26 -5.77 7.21
C ARG A 293 0.58 -6.63 8.16
N GLY A 294 1.22 -7.66 7.62
CA GLY A 294 2.10 -8.56 8.36
C GLY A 294 3.30 -7.84 8.95
N GLY A 295 3.96 -6.97 8.19
CA GLY A 295 5.07 -6.16 8.71
C GLY A 295 4.65 -5.24 9.85
N ALA A 296 3.50 -4.56 9.74
CA ALA A 296 2.96 -3.72 10.81
C ALA A 296 2.61 -4.55 12.07
N SER A 297 1.96 -5.71 11.89
CA SER A 297 1.63 -6.62 12.99
C SER A 297 2.87 -7.21 13.65
N THR A 298 3.91 -7.55 12.87
CA THR A 298 5.20 -8.01 13.41
C THR A 298 5.87 -6.93 14.26
N LEU A 299 5.91 -5.68 13.80
CA LEU A 299 6.48 -4.57 14.58
C LEU A 299 5.67 -4.32 15.86
N MET A 300 4.35 -4.35 15.80
CA MET A 300 3.49 -4.22 16.97
C MET A 300 3.74 -5.34 17.97
N ALA A 301 3.82 -6.58 17.52
CA ALA A 301 4.11 -7.74 18.34
C ALA A 301 5.50 -7.67 18.99
N ALA A 302 6.47 -7.02 18.33
CA ALA A 302 7.79 -6.74 18.87
C ALA A 302 7.82 -5.54 19.84
N GLY A 303 6.68 -4.92 20.16
CA GLY A 303 6.58 -3.80 21.08
C GLY A 303 6.89 -2.43 20.48
N ALA A 304 6.93 -2.30 19.16
CA ALA A 304 7.13 -1.01 18.53
C ALA A 304 5.94 -0.07 18.79
N SER A 305 6.22 1.17 19.14
CA SER A 305 5.20 2.19 19.33
C SER A 305 4.49 2.53 18.02
N THR A 306 3.25 3.04 18.11
CA THR A 306 2.49 3.52 16.95
C THR A 306 3.30 4.51 16.10
N GLN A 307 4.07 5.40 16.73
CA GLN A 307 4.91 6.36 16.01
C GLN A 307 6.04 5.67 15.22
N GLN A 308 6.68 4.65 15.81
CA GLN A 308 7.71 3.86 15.14
C GLN A 308 7.13 3.11 13.94
N ILE A 309 5.95 2.50 14.10
CA ILE A 309 5.23 1.80 13.02
C ILE A 309 4.82 2.80 11.93
N MET A 310 4.31 3.98 12.29
CA MET A 310 4.00 5.06 11.34
C MET A 310 5.22 5.46 10.52
N LYS A 311 6.36 5.69 11.18
CA LYS A 311 7.61 6.05 10.51
C LYS A 311 8.09 4.94 9.58
N ALA A 312 8.12 3.69 10.04
CA ALA A 312 8.52 2.54 9.25
C ALA A 312 7.62 2.34 8.02
N GLY A 313 6.31 2.51 8.17
CA GLY A 313 5.34 2.37 7.08
C GLY A 313 5.20 3.61 6.19
N GLY A 314 5.74 4.77 6.58
CA GLY A 314 5.50 6.05 5.91
C GLY A 314 4.02 6.45 5.97
N TRP A 315 3.37 6.25 7.12
CA TRP A 315 1.99 6.66 7.36
C TRP A 315 1.92 8.04 8.02
N LYS A 316 0.92 8.84 7.61
CA LYS A 316 0.74 10.21 8.11
C LYS A 316 -0.23 10.30 9.29
N SER A 317 -0.96 9.23 9.62
CA SER A 317 -1.93 9.22 10.72
C SER A 317 -1.96 7.87 11.43
N GLN A 318 -2.32 7.89 12.71
CA GLN A 318 -2.52 6.71 13.53
C GLN A 318 -3.61 5.80 12.95
N SER A 319 -4.70 6.35 12.46
CA SER A 319 -5.79 5.58 11.84
C SER A 319 -5.34 4.68 10.68
N MET A 320 -4.20 5.01 10.04
CA MET A 320 -3.60 4.14 9.05
C MET A 320 -2.91 2.94 9.68
N VAL A 321 -2.26 3.10 10.86
CA VAL A 321 -1.69 1.98 11.62
C VAL A 321 -2.81 1.07 12.10
N ASP A 322 -3.85 1.63 12.70
CA ASP A 322 -5.01 0.88 13.23
C ASP A 322 -5.68 0.01 12.16
N ARG A 323 -5.69 0.48 10.91
CA ARG A 323 -6.21 -0.27 9.76
C ARG A 323 -5.32 -1.45 9.34
N TYR A 324 -4.01 -1.37 9.56
CA TYR A 324 -3.04 -2.37 9.12
C TYR A 324 -2.56 -3.28 10.23
N ALA A 325 -2.33 -2.75 11.43
CA ALA A 325 -1.98 -3.52 12.60
C ALA A 325 -3.27 -4.02 13.25
N ASP A 326 -3.53 -5.30 13.13
CA ASP A 326 -4.70 -5.94 13.74
C ASP A 326 -4.37 -6.32 15.20
N PRO A 327 -4.91 -5.61 16.20
CA PRO A 327 -4.68 -5.94 17.60
C PRO A 327 -5.31 -7.27 18.02
N ALA A 328 -6.32 -7.74 17.27
CA ALA A 328 -6.95 -9.05 17.49
C ALA A 328 -6.23 -10.17 16.74
N SER A 329 -5.13 -9.90 16.03
CA SER A 329 -4.38 -10.96 15.37
C SER A 329 -3.87 -11.96 16.42
N LYS A 330 -3.96 -13.26 16.11
CA LYS A 330 -3.44 -14.34 16.97
C LYS A 330 -1.98 -14.11 17.37
N VAL A 331 -1.20 -13.43 16.53
CA VAL A 331 0.20 -13.04 16.79
C VAL A 331 0.31 -12.07 17.97
N VAL A 332 -0.56 -11.06 18.05
CA VAL A 332 -0.57 -10.13 19.21
C VAL A 332 -0.97 -10.87 20.46
N ALA A 333 -2.00 -11.72 20.41
CA ALA A 333 -2.43 -12.52 21.54
C ALA A 333 -1.35 -13.50 22.00
N ASP A 334 -0.66 -14.18 21.08
CA ASP A 334 0.43 -15.11 21.39
C ASP A 334 1.67 -14.37 21.93
N THR A 335 1.97 -13.19 21.42
CA THR A 335 3.07 -12.35 21.94
C THR A 335 2.76 -11.83 23.35
N LEU A 336 1.54 -11.38 23.60
CA LEU A 336 1.12 -10.99 24.96
C LEU A 336 1.16 -12.15 25.94
N ARG A 337 0.81 -13.37 25.50
CA ARG A 337 0.98 -14.58 26.32
C ARG A 337 2.44 -14.87 26.64
N ARG A 338 3.35 -14.74 25.65
CA ARG A 338 4.79 -14.91 25.85
C ARG A 338 5.38 -13.87 26.82
N ILE A 339 4.97 -12.61 26.68
CA ILE A 339 5.41 -11.54 27.59
C ILE A 339 4.92 -11.82 29.01
N SER A 340 3.65 -12.20 29.17
CA SER A 340 3.10 -12.52 30.50
C SER A 340 3.77 -13.78 31.13
N SER A 341 4.07 -14.81 30.32
CA SER A 341 4.77 -16.01 30.82
C SER A 341 6.21 -15.70 31.20
N ASN A 342 6.93 -14.86 30.46
CA ASN A 342 8.29 -14.45 30.77
C ASN A 342 8.34 -13.55 32.04
N SER A 343 7.37 -12.65 32.22
CA SER A 343 7.27 -11.82 33.42
C SER A 343 6.93 -12.66 34.68
N ALA A 344 6.08 -13.66 34.55
CA ALA A 344 5.75 -14.60 35.62
C ALA A 344 6.96 -15.48 35.98
N ALA A 345 7.74 -15.93 35.02
CA ALA A 345 8.97 -16.68 35.22
C ALA A 345 10.06 -15.81 35.92
N ALA A 346 10.20 -14.55 35.51
CA ALA A 346 11.11 -13.60 36.11
C ALA A 346 10.71 -13.27 37.60
N ALA A 347 9.41 -13.08 37.83
CA ALA A 347 8.89 -12.87 39.21
C ALA A 347 9.11 -14.10 40.11
N ALA A 348 8.89 -15.31 39.59
CA ALA A 348 9.14 -16.55 40.31
C ALA A 348 10.63 -16.82 40.59
N ALA A 349 11.53 -16.35 39.71
CA ALA A 349 12.97 -16.39 39.95
C ALA A 349 13.42 -15.38 41.03
N ALA A 350 12.85 -14.18 41.04
CA ALA A 350 13.14 -13.13 42.00
C ALA A 350 12.63 -13.44 43.41
N SER A 351 11.59 -14.29 43.56
CA SER A 351 11.05 -14.71 44.86
C SER A 351 11.81 -15.87 45.49
N ARG A 352 12.84 -16.42 44.83
CA ARG A 352 13.68 -17.52 45.35
C ARG A 352 15.05 -17.06 45.90
N HIS A 353 15.29 -15.77 45.90
CA HIS A 353 16.41 -15.10 46.53
C HIS A 353 15.91 -14.21 47.65
#